data_85d732fa7d2e143f3e404f04ecc28178
#
_entry.id   85d732fa7d2e143f3e404f04ecc28178
#
_cell.length_a   1.000
_cell.length_b   1.000
_cell.length_c   1.000
_cell.angle_alpha   90.00
_cell.angle_beta   90.00
_cell.angle_gamma   90.00
#
_symmetry.space_group_name_H-M   'P 1'
#
loop_
_entity.id
_entity.type
_entity.pdbx_description
1 polymer ?
#
loop_
_entity_poly.entity_id
_entity_poly.type
_entity_poly.pdbx_seq_one_letter_code
_entity_poly.pdbx_strand_id
1 'polypeptide(L)'
;MSALPLADLYERVKQSELGSQWWNDPLMQQDVWPLTALGFDEEKCRVHARRNVHFTRITLPWLNYLAKLTAKARVREKCSADRIITDTLCLAHLNEFLLAHGYSQPAGITDSLLKTFISGANKGNRHTTLVFATRLWAEEGWLPLPFTPMRMGRPTPKVETIPEEVLHQIYEHLDLFPAPLERLFRLQIALGCRINEMLLMPRHCLKREGEHWFLLRWVAKRKQWRYFQVHPLVAELVQEQQRFLDEQFGKDSQFNKLFCKTSTALMDGAEVGGRFQVEPVYKPSPLSVAVIKLWLEAFREIANLKDKHGKPFPLTSHMLRRTKASVMAYCEVEDEYIAAVLGHGSLDMLPHYRKRSLERLEKQAETKGYVDMYGRVTTYKPRKQRYEKLADLMKVTTPLGECHRPSMLGDCQYRYACLSCTHHRVTEADIPQLQADQRQMELDLERARVAQQERRVTEIQRLLELVNNRLRGLKELQKVREENQHESA
;
A
#
# COMPACT_ATOMS: atom_id res chain seq x y z
N MET A 1 34.84 28.76 19.74
CA MET A 1 35.27 28.48 18.35
C MET A 1 35.19 29.76 17.56
N SER A 2 36.35 30.22 16.99
CA SER A 2 36.37 31.36 16.08
C SER A 2 35.47 31.08 14.86
N ALA A 3 34.87 32.11 14.26
CA ALA A 3 34.11 31.97 13.03
C ALA A 3 34.99 31.28 11.99
N LEU A 4 34.50 30.18 11.41
CA LEU A 4 35.20 29.50 10.33
C LEU A 4 34.97 30.32 9.05
N PRO A 5 35.99 30.97 8.48
CA PRO A 5 35.82 31.66 7.21
C PRO A 5 35.36 30.64 6.14
N LEU A 6 34.50 31.06 5.21
CA LEU A 6 34.04 30.20 4.13
C LEU A 6 35.21 29.64 3.29
N ALA A 7 36.28 30.40 3.16
CA ALA A 7 37.54 29.97 2.52
C ALA A 7 38.15 28.74 3.21
N ASP A 8 38.21 28.73 4.55
CA ASP A 8 38.76 27.59 5.29
C ASP A 8 37.89 26.34 5.14
N LEU A 9 36.57 26.49 5.06
CA LEU A 9 35.67 25.39 4.75
C LEU A 9 35.97 24.80 3.36
N TYR A 10 36.15 25.66 2.36
CA TYR A 10 36.48 25.23 1.00
C TYR A 10 37.80 24.48 0.92
N GLU A 11 38.84 24.95 1.61
CA GLU A 11 40.13 24.27 1.65
C GLU A 11 40.05 22.92 2.35
N ARG A 12 39.32 22.80 3.46
CA ARG A 12 39.07 21.51 4.12
C ARG A 12 38.31 20.52 3.21
N VAL A 13 37.28 20.98 2.50
CA VAL A 13 36.53 20.13 1.56
C VAL A 13 37.45 19.68 0.43
N LYS A 14 38.24 20.56 -0.14
CA LYS A 14 39.16 20.23 -1.23
C LYS A 14 40.23 19.20 -0.83
N GLN A 15 40.65 19.23 0.44
CA GLN A 15 41.64 18.29 0.98
C GLN A 15 41.03 16.96 1.45
N SER A 16 39.71 16.87 1.63
CA SER A 16 39.04 15.66 2.09
C SER A 16 38.89 14.63 0.98
N GLU A 17 38.73 13.37 1.36
CA GLU A 17 38.58 12.26 0.40
C GLU A 17 37.35 12.42 -0.50
N LEU A 18 36.21 12.73 0.07
CA LEU A 18 34.97 12.90 -0.70
C LEU A 18 34.89 14.27 -1.37
N GLY A 19 35.31 15.31 -0.69
CA GLY A 19 35.20 16.67 -1.19
C GLY A 19 36.04 16.91 -2.43
N SER A 20 37.28 16.35 -2.49
CA SER A 20 38.15 16.43 -3.65
C SER A 20 37.51 15.86 -4.92
N GLN A 21 36.69 14.82 -4.80
CA GLN A 21 35.98 14.20 -5.94
C GLN A 21 34.89 15.11 -6.52
N TRP A 22 34.32 16.01 -5.70
CA TRP A 22 33.20 16.86 -6.10
C TRP A 22 33.56 18.32 -6.26
N TRP A 23 34.80 18.69 -5.95
CA TRP A 23 35.29 20.08 -5.97
C TRP A 23 35.04 20.76 -7.32
N ASN A 24 35.34 20.09 -8.42
CA ASN A 24 35.18 20.60 -9.79
C ASN A 24 33.84 20.22 -10.45
N ASP A 25 32.88 19.66 -9.70
CA ASP A 25 31.60 19.27 -10.28
C ASP A 25 30.75 20.53 -10.60
N PRO A 26 30.36 20.75 -11.87
CA PRO A 26 29.58 21.91 -12.28
C PRO A 26 28.25 22.06 -11.51
N LEU A 27 27.69 20.97 -11.00
CA LEU A 27 26.46 21.02 -10.19
C LEU A 27 26.65 21.81 -8.89
N MET A 28 27.86 21.82 -8.32
CA MET A 28 28.15 22.57 -7.08
C MET A 28 27.93 24.07 -7.23
N GLN A 29 28.00 24.61 -8.45
CA GLN A 29 27.75 26.03 -8.75
C GLN A 29 26.27 26.35 -8.93
N GLN A 30 25.41 25.33 -9.03
CA GLN A 30 23.99 25.50 -9.27
C GLN A 30 23.20 25.31 -7.98
N ASP A 31 22.09 26.07 -7.80
CA ASP A 31 21.18 25.93 -6.65
C ASP A 31 19.94 25.08 -6.95
N VAL A 32 19.80 24.62 -8.18
CA VAL A 32 18.74 23.70 -8.62
C VAL A 32 19.36 22.56 -9.40
N TRP A 33 19.25 21.36 -8.87
CA TRP A 33 19.82 20.16 -9.48
C TRP A 33 18.75 19.27 -10.09
N PRO A 34 18.75 19.03 -11.40
CA PRO A 34 17.89 18.01 -11.98
C PRO A 34 18.21 16.62 -11.39
N LEU A 35 17.22 15.86 -10.99
CA LEU A 35 17.44 14.50 -10.48
C LEU A 35 18.06 13.58 -11.52
N THR A 36 17.85 13.83 -12.80
CA THR A 36 18.50 13.10 -13.90
C THR A 36 20.00 13.35 -13.95
N ALA A 37 20.47 14.55 -13.60
CA ALA A 37 21.90 14.84 -13.45
C ALA A 37 22.55 14.12 -12.28
N LEU A 38 21.75 13.61 -11.33
CA LEU A 38 22.18 12.76 -10.23
C LEU A 38 22.07 11.26 -10.54
N GLY A 39 21.73 10.90 -11.80
CA GLY A 39 21.62 9.51 -12.25
C GLY A 39 20.27 8.84 -11.94
N PHE A 40 19.25 9.61 -11.57
CA PHE A 40 17.91 9.06 -11.40
C PHE A 40 17.16 8.91 -12.72
N ASP A 41 16.40 7.83 -12.82
CA ASP A 41 15.56 7.52 -13.98
C ASP A 41 14.47 8.59 -14.19
N GLU A 42 14.38 9.14 -15.41
CA GLU A 42 13.48 10.24 -15.73
C GLU A 42 11.99 9.86 -15.59
N GLU A 43 11.60 8.65 -16.00
CA GLU A 43 10.21 8.20 -15.89
C GLU A 43 9.78 8.10 -14.43
N LYS A 44 10.65 7.52 -13.57
CA LYS A 44 10.37 7.44 -12.13
C LYS A 44 10.25 8.83 -11.51
N CYS A 45 11.12 9.75 -11.90
CA CYS A 45 11.03 11.14 -11.46
C CYS A 45 9.73 11.81 -11.88
N ARG A 46 9.26 11.57 -13.11
CA ARG A 46 7.97 12.08 -13.60
C ARG A 46 6.78 11.52 -12.83
N VAL A 47 6.75 10.22 -12.55
CA VAL A 47 5.69 9.56 -11.77
C VAL A 47 5.61 10.12 -10.36
N HIS A 48 6.74 10.36 -9.71
CA HIS A 48 6.79 10.96 -8.37
C HIS A 48 6.53 12.48 -8.36
N ALA A 49 6.37 13.13 -9.51
CA ALA A 49 6.25 14.58 -9.67
C ALA A 49 7.40 15.37 -9.02
N ARG A 50 8.58 14.75 -8.89
CA ARG A 50 9.77 15.34 -8.32
C ARG A 50 10.87 15.32 -9.38
N ARG A 51 11.29 16.51 -9.81
CA ARG A 51 12.26 16.66 -10.90
C ARG A 51 13.59 17.18 -10.44
N ASN A 52 13.59 18.03 -9.40
CA ASN A 52 14.76 18.79 -8.99
C ASN A 52 14.98 18.72 -7.47
N VAL A 53 16.21 18.89 -7.07
CA VAL A 53 16.61 19.24 -5.70
C VAL A 53 16.86 20.75 -5.67
N HIS A 54 16.26 21.47 -4.72
CA HIS A 54 16.33 22.94 -4.63
C HIS A 54 17.11 23.36 -3.40
N PHE A 55 18.21 24.05 -3.59
CA PHE A 55 19.05 24.64 -2.54
C PHE A 55 18.78 26.14 -2.34
N THR A 56 17.96 26.77 -3.19
CA THR A 56 17.66 28.21 -3.22
C THR A 56 17.15 28.79 -1.90
N ARG A 57 16.54 27.95 -1.04
CA ARG A 57 16.07 28.34 0.31
C ARG A 57 17.17 28.33 1.37
N ILE A 58 18.36 27.85 1.05
CA ILE A 58 19.50 27.80 1.97
C ILE A 58 20.41 28.98 1.64
N THR A 59 20.20 30.08 2.36
CA THR A 59 20.89 31.38 2.12
C THR A 59 22.18 31.53 2.87
N LEU A 60 22.41 30.73 3.91
CA LEU A 60 23.72 30.68 4.60
C LEU A 60 24.77 29.98 3.71
N PRO A 61 25.82 30.68 3.22
CA PRO A 61 26.71 30.09 2.21
C PRO A 61 27.37 28.79 2.65
N TRP A 62 27.83 28.73 3.91
CA TRP A 62 28.45 27.53 4.48
C TRP A 62 27.47 26.35 4.53
N LEU A 63 26.22 26.60 4.89
CA LEU A 63 25.20 25.55 4.99
C LEU A 63 24.70 25.09 3.61
N ASN A 64 24.59 26.04 2.65
CA ASN A 64 24.27 25.74 1.26
C ASN A 64 25.29 24.77 0.66
N TYR A 65 26.59 25.10 0.84
CA TYR A 65 27.66 24.27 0.33
C TYR A 65 27.69 22.88 0.97
N LEU A 66 27.54 22.79 2.29
CA LEU A 66 27.45 21.51 3.01
C LEU A 66 26.21 20.72 2.68
N ALA A 67 25.07 21.36 2.39
CA ALA A 67 23.85 20.69 1.93
C ALA A 67 24.05 20.05 0.56
N LYS A 68 24.75 20.71 -0.35
CA LYS A 68 25.13 20.17 -1.66
C LYS A 68 26.02 18.94 -1.53
N LEU A 69 27.04 19.01 -0.66
CA LEU A 69 27.93 17.88 -0.36
C LEU A 69 27.15 16.71 0.28
N THR A 70 26.24 17.02 1.19
CA THR A 70 25.36 16.02 1.81
C THR A 70 24.50 15.31 0.77
N ALA A 71 23.93 16.04 -0.19
CA ALA A 71 23.15 15.47 -1.30
C ALA A 71 24.01 14.54 -2.19
N LYS A 72 25.26 14.94 -2.51
CA LYS A 72 26.21 14.08 -3.25
C LYS A 72 26.53 12.79 -2.49
N ALA A 73 26.77 12.88 -1.18
CA ALA A 73 27.02 11.72 -0.33
C ALA A 73 25.82 10.76 -0.34
N ARG A 74 24.57 11.28 -0.29
CA ARG A 74 23.35 10.47 -0.40
C ARG A 74 23.20 9.78 -1.75
N VAL A 75 23.62 10.42 -2.84
CA VAL A 75 23.67 9.78 -4.16
C VAL A 75 24.65 8.61 -4.16
N ARG A 76 25.85 8.81 -3.60
CA ARG A 76 26.87 7.75 -3.46
C ARG A 76 26.36 6.56 -2.65
N GLU A 77 25.61 6.80 -1.57
CA GLU A 77 24.93 5.77 -0.76
C GLU A 77 23.75 5.11 -1.46
N LYS A 78 23.46 5.47 -2.71
CA LYS A 78 22.31 4.96 -3.49
C LYS A 78 20.96 5.18 -2.79
N CYS A 79 20.83 6.29 -2.05
CA CYS A 79 19.58 6.72 -1.45
C CYS A 79 18.53 7.05 -2.51
N SER A 80 17.25 7.04 -2.12
CA SER A 80 16.16 7.46 -3.01
C SER A 80 16.18 8.97 -3.24
N ALA A 81 15.67 9.42 -4.39
CA ALA A 81 15.46 10.85 -4.69
C ALA A 81 14.66 11.56 -3.58
N ASP A 82 13.60 10.92 -3.07
CA ASP A 82 12.80 11.47 -1.96
C ASP A 82 13.63 11.69 -0.68
N ARG A 83 14.59 10.82 -0.39
CA ARG A 83 15.48 11.02 0.77
C ARG A 83 16.36 12.25 0.58
N ILE A 84 16.96 12.41 -0.59
CA ILE A 84 17.82 13.56 -0.90
C ILE A 84 17.04 14.86 -0.81
N ILE A 85 15.86 14.92 -1.42
CA ILE A 85 14.96 16.09 -1.36
C ILE A 85 14.55 16.38 0.08
N THR A 86 14.24 15.35 0.88
CA THR A 86 13.84 15.52 2.29
C THR A 86 15.00 16.05 3.12
N ASP A 87 16.22 15.54 2.93
CA ASP A 87 17.40 16.04 3.63
C ASP A 87 17.69 17.50 3.28
N THR A 88 17.64 17.86 2.00
CA THR A 88 17.83 19.25 1.54
C THR A 88 16.76 20.18 2.13
N LEU A 89 15.49 19.73 2.14
CA LEU A 89 14.41 20.52 2.73
C LEU A 89 14.57 20.68 4.26
N CYS A 90 15.01 19.64 4.96
CA CYS A 90 15.32 19.74 6.39
C CYS A 90 16.47 20.73 6.66
N LEU A 91 17.50 20.75 5.81
CA LEU A 91 18.59 21.71 5.92
C LEU A 91 18.15 23.14 5.57
N ALA A 92 17.19 23.31 4.63
CA ALA A 92 16.57 24.60 4.37
C ALA A 92 15.77 25.12 5.60
N HIS A 93 15.03 24.25 6.27
CA HIS A 93 14.35 24.62 7.53
C HIS A 93 15.36 24.90 8.66
N LEU A 94 16.50 24.21 8.68
CA LEU A 94 17.58 24.53 9.63
C LEU A 94 18.15 25.92 9.36
N ASN A 95 18.35 26.28 8.09
CA ASN A 95 18.77 27.61 7.67
C ASN A 95 17.83 28.70 8.21
N GLU A 96 16.54 28.53 7.97
CA GLU A 96 15.51 29.46 8.44
C GLU A 96 15.51 29.57 9.99
N PHE A 97 15.62 28.43 10.66
CA PHE A 97 15.68 28.37 12.13
C PHE A 97 16.93 29.08 12.68
N LEU A 98 18.11 28.83 12.09
CA LEU A 98 19.35 29.47 12.55
C LEU A 98 19.30 31.00 12.36
N LEU A 99 18.82 31.47 11.21
CA LEU A 99 18.66 32.90 10.95
C LEU A 99 17.67 33.56 11.92
N ALA A 100 16.54 32.90 12.19
CA ALA A 100 15.56 33.42 13.16
C ALA A 100 16.11 33.54 14.58
N HIS A 101 17.17 32.77 14.92
CA HIS A 101 17.84 32.82 16.22
C HIS A 101 19.17 33.62 16.18
N GLY A 102 19.44 34.35 15.10
CA GLY A 102 20.60 35.22 14.97
C GLY A 102 21.92 34.53 14.63
N TYR A 103 21.88 33.26 14.18
CA TYR A 103 23.07 32.51 13.80
C TYR A 103 23.31 32.58 12.29
N SER A 104 24.29 33.38 11.86
CA SER A 104 24.76 33.44 10.46
C SER A 104 26.00 32.57 10.21
N GLN A 105 26.73 32.23 11.26
CA GLN A 105 27.98 31.46 11.22
C GLN A 105 27.82 30.16 12.03
N PRO A 106 28.63 29.12 11.75
CA PRO A 106 28.61 27.89 12.54
C PRO A 106 29.07 28.07 14.00
N ALA A 107 29.83 29.13 14.28
CA ALA A 107 30.29 29.43 15.63
C ALA A 107 29.10 29.73 16.56
N GLY A 108 29.11 29.12 17.74
CA GLY A 108 28.05 29.30 18.73
C GLY A 108 26.85 28.35 18.56
N ILE A 109 26.75 27.55 17.48
CA ILE A 109 25.77 26.51 17.37
C ILE A 109 26.03 25.42 18.42
N THR A 110 25.07 25.17 19.29
CA THR A 110 25.18 24.19 20.38
C THR A 110 24.29 22.95 20.12
N ASP A 111 24.62 21.86 20.80
CA ASP A 111 23.81 20.64 20.80
C ASP A 111 22.35 20.93 21.24
N SER A 112 22.15 21.76 22.24
CA SER A 112 20.83 22.18 22.73
C SER A 112 20.03 22.92 21.66
N LEU A 113 20.66 23.83 20.92
CA LEU A 113 20.01 24.57 19.81
C LEU A 113 19.54 23.60 18.71
N LEU A 114 20.37 22.65 18.32
CA LEU A 114 20.02 21.65 17.31
C LEU A 114 18.91 20.70 17.78
N LYS A 115 18.88 20.34 19.07
CA LYS A 115 17.79 19.58 19.69
C LYS A 115 16.49 20.37 19.73
N THR A 116 16.54 21.67 19.97
CA THR A 116 15.38 22.57 19.89
C THR A 116 14.80 22.58 18.46
N PHE A 117 15.65 22.69 17.44
CA PHE A 117 15.22 22.58 16.04
C PHE A 117 14.51 21.25 15.75
N ILE A 118 15.00 20.13 16.26
CA ILE A 118 14.40 18.80 16.06
C ILE A 118 13.03 18.71 16.75
N SER A 119 12.85 19.33 17.92
CA SER A 119 11.61 19.23 18.70
C SER A 119 10.37 19.80 17.98
N GLY A 120 10.56 20.60 16.95
CA GLY A 120 9.51 21.16 16.08
C GLY A 120 8.81 20.13 15.19
N ALA A 121 8.18 20.60 14.12
CA ALA A 121 7.50 19.76 13.14
C ALA A 121 8.46 18.77 12.45
N ASN A 122 7.96 17.61 12.01
CA ASN A 122 8.73 16.59 11.30
C ASN A 122 9.97 16.06 12.05
N LYS A 123 9.87 15.90 13.37
CA LYS A 123 10.96 15.46 14.27
C LYS A 123 11.83 14.33 13.70
N GLY A 124 11.20 13.26 13.19
CA GLY A 124 11.92 12.08 12.68
C GLY A 124 12.80 12.39 11.49
N ASN A 125 12.35 13.20 10.55
CA ASN A 125 13.11 13.57 9.37
C ASN A 125 14.25 14.53 9.74
N ARG A 126 13.96 15.55 10.58
CA ARG A 126 14.98 16.49 11.07
C ARG A 126 16.09 15.77 11.83
N HIS A 127 15.74 14.87 12.75
CA HIS A 127 16.70 14.06 13.49
C HIS A 127 17.57 13.20 12.54
N THR A 128 16.94 12.43 11.64
CA THR A 128 17.67 11.55 10.71
C THR A 128 18.60 12.34 9.78
N THR A 129 18.15 13.50 9.32
CA THR A 129 18.98 14.38 8.48
C THR A 129 20.18 14.92 9.25
N LEU A 130 19.98 15.45 10.47
CA LEU A 130 21.08 15.98 11.29
C LEU A 130 22.07 14.90 11.71
N VAL A 131 21.59 13.71 12.13
CA VAL A 131 22.48 12.58 12.46
C VAL A 131 23.40 12.25 11.29
N PHE A 132 22.87 12.19 10.08
CA PHE A 132 23.67 11.89 8.91
C PHE A 132 24.62 13.05 8.55
N ALA A 133 24.09 14.26 8.44
CA ALA A 133 24.84 15.43 7.99
C ALA A 133 25.99 15.77 8.94
N THR A 134 25.70 15.88 10.24
CA THR A 134 26.74 16.25 11.23
C THR A 134 27.82 15.18 11.38
N ARG A 135 27.42 13.88 11.28
CA ARG A 135 28.38 12.78 11.26
C ARG A 135 29.29 12.88 10.04
N LEU A 136 28.72 13.00 8.83
CA LEU A 136 29.48 13.13 7.58
C LEU A 136 30.41 14.30 7.63
N TRP A 137 29.95 15.50 8.07
CA TRP A 137 30.76 16.71 8.11
C TRP A 137 31.91 16.61 9.10
N ALA A 138 31.72 15.85 10.18
CA ALA A 138 32.80 15.61 11.17
C ALA A 138 33.80 14.55 10.69
N GLU A 139 33.32 13.43 10.12
CA GLU A 139 34.14 12.33 9.58
C GLU A 139 35.09 12.83 8.45
N GLU A 140 34.57 13.69 7.57
CA GLU A 140 35.30 14.27 6.46
C GLU A 140 36.15 15.52 6.90
N GLY A 141 36.04 15.93 8.16
CA GLY A 141 36.76 17.09 8.68
C GLY A 141 36.26 18.45 8.18
N TRP A 142 35.10 18.50 7.51
CA TRP A 142 34.59 19.77 6.95
C TRP A 142 34.13 20.74 8.03
N LEU A 143 33.20 20.29 8.89
CA LEU A 143 32.65 21.09 9.97
C LEU A 143 32.13 20.20 11.11
N PRO A 144 32.85 20.10 12.24
CA PRO A 144 32.37 19.38 13.41
C PRO A 144 31.34 20.21 14.18
N LEU A 145 30.05 19.99 13.93
CA LEU A 145 28.99 20.56 14.76
C LEU A 145 28.74 19.67 15.99
N PRO A 146 28.52 20.26 17.17
CA PRO A 146 28.21 19.53 18.39
C PRO A 146 26.77 19.02 18.33
N PHE A 147 26.58 17.76 17.91
CA PHE A 147 25.26 17.14 17.88
C PHE A 147 25.32 15.72 18.43
N THR A 148 24.58 15.48 19.53
CA THR A 148 24.40 14.15 20.12
C THR A 148 23.04 13.58 19.69
N PRO A 149 23.01 12.45 18.97
CA PRO A 149 21.76 11.82 18.53
C PRO A 149 20.80 11.52 19.70
N MET A 150 19.54 11.88 19.54
CA MET A 150 18.50 11.62 20.54
C MET A 150 17.88 10.22 20.33
N ARG A 151 17.47 9.56 21.42
CA ARG A 151 16.62 8.39 21.32
C ARG A 151 15.22 8.83 20.88
N MET A 152 14.91 8.56 19.62
CA MET A 152 13.56 8.78 19.08
C MET A 152 12.69 7.54 19.35
N GLY A 153 11.59 7.71 20.09
CA GLY A 153 10.59 6.67 20.23
C GLY A 153 10.04 6.27 18.84
N ARG A 154 9.89 4.99 18.59
CA ARG A 154 9.19 4.54 17.37
C ARG A 154 7.71 4.88 17.50
N PRO A 155 7.14 5.73 16.65
CA PRO A 155 5.71 5.99 16.69
C PRO A 155 4.95 4.68 16.40
N THR A 156 3.95 4.38 17.21
CA THR A 156 3.04 3.26 16.91
C THR A 156 2.36 3.54 15.58
N PRO A 157 2.48 2.65 14.59
CA PRO A 157 1.87 2.88 13.28
C PRO A 157 0.36 2.95 13.42
N LYS A 158 -0.25 4.09 13.09
CA LYS A 158 -1.70 4.16 12.88
C LYS A 158 -2.03 3.52 11.54
N VAL A 159 -2.61 2.33 11.58
CA VAL A 159 -3.14 1.69 10.37
C VAL A 159 -4.54 2.24 10.12
N GLU A 160 -4.64 3.26 9.29
CA GLU A 160 -5.92 3.81 8.83
C GLU A 160 -6.40 2.98 7.64
N THR A 161 -7.49 2.26 7.83
CA THR A 161 -8.21 1.52 6.79
C THR A 161 -9.49 2.23 6.45
N ILE A 162 -10.01 1.97 5.27
CA ILE A 162 -11.31 2.50 4.85
C ILE A 162 -12.40 1.68 5.56
N PRO A 163 -13.30 2.32 6.32
CA PRO A 163 -14.46 1.66 6.90
C PRO A 163 -15.36 1.08 5.82
N GLU A 164 -16.16 0.09 6.17
CA GLU A 164 -17.00 -0.64 5.23
C GLU A 164 -18.03 0.27 4.55
N GLU A 165 -18.68 1.12 5.34
CA GLU A 165 -19.65 2.10 4.84
C GLU A 165 -19.06 3.12 3.86
N VAL A 166 -17.79 3.52 4.07
CA VAL A 166 -17.09 4.44 3.15
C VAL A 166 -16.63 3.68 1.90
N LEU A 167 -16.19 2.43 2.05
CA LEU A 167 -15.78 1.62 0.91
C LEU A 167 -16.96 1.39 -0.03
N HIS A 168 -18.17 1.24 0.51
CA HIS A 168 -19.39 1.17 -0.26
C HIS A 168 -19.66 2.45 -1.05
N GLN A 169 -19.59 3.62 -0.39
CA GLN A 169 -19.73 4.91 -1.07
C GLN A 169 -18.71 5.06 -2.20
N ILE A 170 -17.45 4.64 -1.96
CA ILE A 170 -16.42 4.67 -3.02
C ILE A 170 -16.85 3.83 -4.22
N TYR A 171 -17.36 2.61 -3.99
CA TYR A 171 -17.79 1.71 -5.08
C TYR A 171 -18.97 2.26 -5.86
N GLU A 172 -19.93 2.86 -5.19
CA GLU A 172 -21.12 3.46 -5.82
C GLU A 172 -20.78 4.65 -6.73
N HIS A 173 -19.63 5.29 -6.53
CA HIS A 173 -19.25 6.51 -7.24
C HIS A 173 -17.97 6.37 -8.09
N LEU A 174 -17.38 5.16 -8.21
CA LEU A 174 -16.15 4.99 -9.02
C LEU A 174 -16.35 5.34 -10.49
N ASP A 175 -17.55 5.20 -11.00
CA ASP A 175 -17.95 5.54 -12.38
C ASP A 175 -17.93 7.04 -12.66
N LEU A 176 -17.88 7.91 -11.64
CA LEU A 176 -17.64 9.34 -11.81
C LEU A 176 -16.25 9.62 -12.39
N PHE A 177 -15.26 8.78 -12.11
CA PHE A 177 -13.94 8.95 -12.67
C PHE A 177 -13.90 8.72 -14.17
N PRO A 178 -13.05 9.46 -14.92
CA PRO A 178 -12.72 9.08 -16.29
C PRO A 178 -12.28 7.60 -16.35
N ALA A 179 -12.69 6.89 -17.39
CA ALA A 179 -12.53 5.44 -17.49
C ALA A 179 -11.12 4.89 -17.17
N PRO A 180 -9.99 5.54 -17.55
CA PRO A 180 -8.66 5.08 -17.14
C PRO A 180 -8.42 5.17 -15.63
N LEU A 181 -8.96 6.20 -14.96
CA LEU A 181 -8.81 6.37 -13.52
C LEU A 181 -9.74 5.44 -12.73
N GLU A 182 -10.95 5.22 -13.21
CA GLU A 182 -11.86 4.22 -12.66
C GLU A 182 -11.18 2.84 -12.64
N ARG A 183 -10.65 2.41 -13.80
CA ARG A 183 -9.91 1.13 -13.89
C ARG A 183 -8.66 1.11 -13.03
N LEU A 184 -7.94 2.23 -12.92
CA LEU A 184 -6.78 2.33 -12.02
C LEU A 184 -7.17 2.07 -10.57
N PHE A 185 -8.24 2.70 -10.07
CA PHE A 185 -8.67 2.54 -8.69
C PHE A 185 -9.28 1.15 -8.44
N ARG A 186 -10.05 0.60 -9.39
CA ARG A 186 -10.54 -0.80 -9.31
C ARG A 186 -9.37 -1.79 -9.21
N LEU A 187 -8.34 -1.63 -10.05
CA LEU A 187 -7.14 -2.44 -9.99
C LEU A 187 -6.34 -2.22 -8.70
N GLN A 188 -6.22 -0.98 -8.21
CA GLN A 188 -5.52 -0.71 -6.95
C GLN A 188 -6.22 -1.37 -5.76
N ILE A 189 -7.54 -1.33 -5.71
CA ILE A 189 -8.35 -2.01 -4.68
C ILE A 189 -8.15 -3.53 -4.77
N ALA A 190 -8.21 -4.10 -5.97
CA ALA A 190 -8.05 -5.53 -6.19
C ALA A 190 -6.63 -6.04 -5.84
N LEU A 191 -5.60 -5.31 -6.25
CA LEU A 191 -4.20 -5.73 -6.13
C LEU A 191 -3.51 -5.27 -4.84
N GLY A 192 -4.00 -4.20 -4.20
CA GLY A 192 -3.36 -3.60 -3.03
C GLY A 192 -1.97 -3.00 -3.31
N CYS A 193 -1.66 -2.66 -4.56
CA CYS A 193 -0.38 -2.07 -4.95
C CYS A 193 -0.20 -0.66 -4.39
N ARG A 194 1.05 -0.22 -4.24
CA ARG A 194 1.31 1.22 -4.05
C ARG A 194 0.97 1.96 -5.32
N ILE A 195 0.48 3.19 -5.19
CA ILE A 195 0.08 3.98 -6.37
C ILE A 195 1.22 4.15 -7.36
N ASN A 196 2.44 4.42 -6.91
CA ASN A 196 3.60 4.53 -7.80
C ASN A 196 3.96 3.21 -8.50
N GLU A 197 3.72 2.05 -7.88
CA GLU A 197 3.87 0.73 -8.51
C GLU A 197 2.84 0.53 -9.64
N MET A 198 1.60 1.02 -9.43
CA MET A 198 0.55 1.04 -10.47
C MET A 198 0.94 1.94 -11.64
N LEU A 199 1.40 3.16 -11.37
CA LEU A 199 1.74 4.15 -12.40
C LEU A 199 2.98 3.77 -13.23
N LEU A 200 3.84 2.90 -12.71
CA LEU A 200 5.01 2.37 -13.42
C LEU A 200 4.69 1.14 -14.27
N MET A 201 3.50 0.53 -14.14
CA MET A 201 3.16 -0.67 -14.92
C MET A 201 3.33 -0.43 -16.43
N PRO A 202 4.01 -1.34 -17.13
CA PRO A 202 4.10 -1.28 -18.58
C PRO A 202 2.73 -1.50 -19.25
N ARG A 203 2.53 -0.94 -20.45
CA ARG A 203 1.32 -1.17 -21.25
C ARG A 203 1.09 -2.67 -21.49
N HIS A 204 2.14 -3.40 -21.84
CA HIS A 204 2.10 -4.85 -22.05
C HIS A 204 2.56 -5.63 -20.82
N CYS A 205 1.81 -5.50 -19.71
CA CYS A 205 2.14 -6.11 -18.43
C CYS A 205 1.47 -7.46 -18.19
N LEU A 206 0.55 -7.89 -19.06
CA LEU A 206 -0.13 -9.19 -18.94
C LEU A 206 0.59 -10.29 -19.72
N LYS A 207 0.66 -11.47 -19.11
CA LYS A 207 1.09 -12.71 -19.71
C LYS A 207 0.08 -13.81 -19.37
N ARG A 208 -0.24 -14.66 -20.34
CA ARG A 208 -1.07 -15.85 -20.11
C ARG A 208 -0.21 -17.09 -20.22
N GLU A 209 -0.31 -17.99 -19.24
CA GLU A 209 0.33 -19.31 -19.26
C GLU A 209 -0.75 -20.36 -18.94
N GLY A 210 -1.15 -21.12 -19.95
CA GLY A 210 -2.30 -22.02 -19.86
C GLY A 210 -3.58 -21.27 -19.54
N GLU A 211 -4.22 -21.63 -18.43
CA GLU A 211 -5.44 -20.97 -17.95
C GLU A 211 -5.16 -19.81 -16.98
N HIS A 212 -3.90 -19.57 -16.62
CA HIS A 212 -3.52 -18.60 -15.63
C HIS A 212 -3.04 -17.28 -16.23
N TRP A 213 -3.45 -16.17 -15.60
CA TRP A 213 -3.00 -14.83 -15.94
C TRP A 213 -1.94 -14.35 -14.98
N PHE A 214 -0.90 -13.70 -15.51
CA PHE A 214 0.19 -13.10 -14.75
C PHE A 214 0.34 -11.63 -15.09
N LEU A 215 0.52 -10.81 -14.06
CA LEU A 215 0.69 -9.36 -14.17
C LEU A 215 2.09 -8.95 -13.75
N LEU A 216 2.81 -8.29 -14.63
CA LEU A 216 4.16 -7.76 -14.37
C LEU A 216 4.04 -6.47 -13.54
N ARG A 217 4.67 -6.46 -12.36
CA ARG A 217 4.66 -5.31 -11.45
C ARG A 217 6.06 -4.99 -10.95
N TRP A 218 6.33 -3.69 -10.75
CA TRP A 218 7.49 -3.22 -10.04
C TRP A 218 7.29 -3.36 -8.54
N VAL A 219 8.19 -4.05 -7.84
CA VAL A 219 8.21 -4.17 -6.39
C VAL A 219 9.23 -3.19 -5.84
N ALA A 220 8.77 -2.01 -5.41
CA ALA A 220 9.63 -0.88 -5.05
C ALA A 220 10.65 -1.19 -3.94
N LYS A 221 10.25 -1.92 -2.88
CA LYS A 221 11.17 -2.30 -1.79
C LYS A 221 12.26 -3.30 -2.20
N ARG A 222 11.98 -4.14 -3.21
CA ARG A 222 12.95 -5.12 -3.74
C ARG A 222 13.68 -4.63 -4.98
N LYS A 223 13.31 -3.45 -5.50
CA LYS A 223 13.87 -2.83 -6.71
C LYS A 223 13.92 -3.79 -7.90
N GLN A 224 12.83 -4.56 -8.13
CA GLN A 224 12.77 -5.56 -9.22
C GLN A 224 11.36 -5.69 -9.79
N TRP A 225 11.29 -6.09 -11.05
CA TRP A 225 10.08 -6.50 -11.73
C TRP A 225 9.76 -7.95 -11.39
N ARG A 226 8.47 -8.24 -11.13
CA ARG A 226 7.98 -9.60 -10.88
C ARG A 226 6.62 -9.82 -11.50
N TYR A 227 6.38 -11.04 -11.95
CA TYR A 227 5.08 -11.53 -12.33
C TYR A 227 4.32 -12.02 -11.10
N PHE A 228 3.05 -11.65 -11.02
CA PHE A 228 2.11 -12.11 -10.00
C PHE A 228 0.92 -12.73 -10.69
N GLN A 229 0.51 -13.91 -10.26
CA GLN A 229 -0.72 -14.50 -10.73
C GLN A 229 -1.90 -13.61 -10.32
N VAL A 230 -2.84 -13.39 -11.24
CA VAL A 230 -4.02 -12.54 -11.03
C VAL A 230 -5.27 -13.27 -11.47
N HIS A 231 -6.39 -12.87 -10.88
CA HIS A 231 -7.71 -13.39 -11.26
C HIS A 231 -8.09 -12.95 -12.69
N PRO A 232 -8.85 -13.75 -13.46
CA PRO A 232 -9.31 -13.38 -14.81
C PRO A 232 -9.97 -12.00 -14.89
N LEU A 233 -10.82 -11.63 -13.93
CA LEU A 233 -11.44 -10.29 -13.88
C LEU A 233 -10.43 -9.13 -13.77
N VAL A 234 -9.30 -9.35 -13.11
CA VAL A 234 -8.21 -8.37 -13.07
C VAL A 234 -7.53 -8.27 -14.44
N ALA A 235 -7.35 -9.40 -15.11
CA ALA A 235 -6.81 -9.41 -16.47
C ALA A 235 -7.74 -8.71 -17.47
N GLU A 236 -9.05 -8.91 -17.36
CA GLU A 236 -10.05 -8.20 -18.18
C GLU A 236 -9.96 -6.69 -18.02
N LEU A 237 -9.90 -6.17 -16.77
CA LEU A 237 -9.72 -4.74 -16.51
C LEU A 237 -8.44 -4.18 -17.12
N VAL A 238 -7.34 -4.96 -17.08
CA VAL A 238 -6.08 -4.56 -17.70
C VAL A 238 -6.21 -4.55 -19.24
N GLN A 239 -6.86 -5.56 -19.82
CA GLN A 239 -7.10 -5.63 -21.27
C GLN A 239 -8.01 -4.50 -21.76
N GLU A 240 -9.04 -4.14 -21.00
CA GLU A 240 -9.88 -2.97 -21.29
C GLU A 240 -9.05 -1.68 -21.32
N GLN A 241 -8.14 -1.52 -20.33
CA GLN A 241 -7.26 -0.38 -20.28
C GLN A 241 -6.26 -0.37 -21.45
N GLN A 242 -5.77 -1.54 -21.87
CA GLN A 242 -4.90 -1.67 -23.05
C GLN A 242 -5.65 -1.27 -24.33
N ARG A 243 -6.88 -1.78 -24.53
CA ARG A 243 -7.73 -1.39 -25.67
C ARG A 243 -7.98 0.11 -25.71
N PHE A 244 -8.31 0.71 -24.58
CA PHE A 244 -8.46 2.16 -24.47
C PHE A 244 -7.21 2.91 -24.93
N LEU A 245 -6.01 2.45 -24.55
CA LEU A 245 -4.75 3.08 -24.99
C LEU A 245 -4.49 2.87 -26.48
N ASP A 246 -4.87 1.72 -27.03
CA ASP A 246 -4.78 1.42 -28.46
C ASP A 246 -5.68 2.37 -29.29
N GLU A 247 -6.90 2.63 -28.79
CA GLU A 247 -7.86 3.54 -29.40
C GLU A 247 -7.43 5.01 -29.32
N GLN A 248 -6.88 5.44 -28.16
CA GLN A 248 -6.49 6.82 -27.93
C GLN A 248 -5.17 7.22 -28.60
N PHE A 249 -4.20 6.33 -28.65
CA PHE A 249 -2.82 6.66 -29.07
C PHE A 249 -2.29 5.79 -30.20
N GLY A 250 -3.03 4.79 -30.65
CA GLY A 250 -2.59 3.79 -31.62
C GLY A 250 -1.78 2.65 -30.99
N LYS A 251 -1.79 1.52 -31.68
CA LYS A 251 -1.07 0.29 -31.25
C LYS A 251 0.45 0.49 -31.27
N ASP A 252 0.95 1.26 -32.21
CA ASP A 252 2.37 1.52 -32.43
C ASP A 252 2.91 2.70 -31.61
N SER A 253 2.11 3.21 -30.67
CA SER A 253 2.53 4.32 -29.81
C SER A 253 3.74 3.94 -28.97
N GLN A 254 4.74 4.82 -28.93
CA GLN A 254 5.92 4.69 -28.07
C GLN A 254 5.61 4.81 -26.57
N PHE A 255 4.38 5.21 -26.21
CA PHE A 255 3.96 5.31 -24.84
C PHE A 255 3.75 3.92 -24.22
N ASN A 256 4.64 3.54 -23.32
CA ASN A 256 4.70 2.19 -22.72
C ASN A 256 4.31 2.18 -21.23
N LYS A 257 3.23 2.87 -20.84
CA LYS A 257 2.64 2.74 -19.49
C LYS A 257 1.18 2.37 -19.61
N LEU A 258 0.68 1.60 -18.61
CA LEU A 258 -0.72 1.17 -18.55
C LEU A 258 -1.65 2.35 -18.27
N PHE A 259 -1.18 3.40 -17.57
CA PHE A 259 -1.99 4.57 -17.24
C PHE A 259 -1.36 5.85 -17.78
N CYS A 260 -2.10 6.52 -18.63
CA CYS A 260 -1.70 7.78 -19.27
C CYS A 260 -2.06 8.99 -18.41
N LYS A 261 -1.43 10.12 -18.69
CA LYS A 261 -1.79 11.40 -18.06
C LYS A 261 -3.23 11.74 -18.41
N THR A 262 -4.07 11.82 -17.38
CA THR A 262 -5.48 12.21 -17.44
C THR A 262 -5.62 13.54 -16.72
N SER A 263 -6.02 14.58 -17.46
CA SER A 263 -6.19 15.93 -16.94
C SER A 263 -7.48 16.54 -17.48
N THR A 264 -7.99 17.56 -16.82
CA THR A 264 -9.07 18.39 -17.32
C THR A 264 -8.53 19.76 -17.69
N ALA A 265 -9.19 20.48 -18.59
CA ALA A 265 -8.79 21.83 -19.00
C ALA A 265 -8.79 22.84 -17.84
N LEU A 266 -9.45 22.52 -16.73
CA LEU A 266 -9.63 23.37 -15.55
C LEU A 266 -8.60 23.11 -14.42
N MET A 267 -7.46 22.48 -14.70
CA MET A 267 -6.47 22.17 -13.63
C MET A 267 -5.82 23.42 -13.01
N ASP A 268 -5.93 24.58 -13.63
CA ASP A 268 -5.30 25.82 -13.17
C ASP A 268 -6.34 26.81 -12.60
N GLY A 269 -7.04 26.43 -11.51
CA GLY A 269 -7.82 27.39 -10.71
C GLY A 269 -9.33 27.18 -10.62
N ALA A 270 -9.87 26.10 -11.17
CA ALA A 270 -11.28 25.78 -10.99
C ALA A 270 -11.57 25.14 -9.62
N GLU A 271 -12.78 25.33 -9.12
CA GLU A 271 -13.29 24.62 -7.96
C GLU A 271 -13.06 23.11 -8.09
N VAL A 272 -12.67 22.47 -6.99
CA VAL A 272 -12.22 21.07 -6.99
C VAL A 272 -13.25 20.11 -7.60
N GLY A 273 -14.56 20.35 -7.37
CA GLY A 273 -15.67 19.57 -7.96
C GLY A 273 -15.86 19.73 -9.47
N GLY A 274 -15.42 20.84 -10.06
CA GLY A 274 -15.57 21.11 -11.51
C GLY A 274 -14.82 20.14 -12.43
N ARG A 275 -13.84 19.39 -11.91
CA ARG A 275 -13.06 18.40 -12.67
C ARG A 275 -13.90 17.25 -13.24
N PHE A 276 -14.97 16.86 -12.55
CA PHE A 276 -15.85 15.79 -13.00
C PHE A 276 -16.91 16.25 -14.00
N GLN A 277 -17.05 17.56 -14.21
CA GLN A 277 -18.01 18.16 -15.13
C GLN A 277 -17.41 18.48 -16.50
N VAL A 278 -16.09 18.33 -16.65
CA VAL A 278 -15.37 18.67 -17.88
C VAL A 278 -14.79 17.42 -18.51
N GLU A 279 -14.89 17.33 -19.83
CA GLU A 279 -14.35 16.21 -20.58
C GLU A 279 -12.84 16.08 -20.35
N PRO A 280 -12.35 14.88 -19.98
CA PRO A 280 -10.95 14.68 -19.67
C PRO A 280 -10.09 14.67 -20.93
N VAL A 281 -8.89 15.26 -20.82
CA VAL A 281 -7.86 15.24 -21.87
C VAL A 281 -6.83 14.17 -21.54
N TYR A 282 -6.58 13.27 -22.48
CA TYR A 282 -5.60 12.20 -22.38
C TYR A 282 -4.33 12.56 -23.14
N LYS A 283 -3.17 12.32 -22.52
CA LYS A 283 -1.86 12.56 -23.16
C LYS A 283 -0.96 11.32 -23.02
N PRO A 284 -0.18 10.96 -24.05
CA PRO A 284 0.75 9.82 -24.01
C PRO A 284 1.99 10.15 -23.16
N SER A 285 1.78 10.43 -21.90
CA SER A 285 2.82 10.69 -20.92
C SER A 285 2.45 10.05 -19.57
N PRO A 286 3.42 9.72 -18.70
CA PRO A 286 3.14 9.10 -17.42
C PRO A 286 2.23 9.95 -16.54
N LEU A 287 1.27 9.29 -15.89
CA LEU A 287 0.45 9.88 -14.85
C LEU A 287 1.29 10.04 -13.57
N SER A 288 1.15 11.15 -12.86
CA SER A 288 1.93 11.40 -11.64
C SER A 288 1.09 11.20 -10.37
N VAL A 289 1.78 10.86 -9.27
CA VAL A 289 1.15 10.73 -7.94
C VAL A 289 0.47 12.03 -7.50
N ALA A 290 1.02 13.19 -7.87
CA ALA A 290 0.41 14.48 -7.54
C ALA A 290 -0.95 14.66 -8.23
N VAL A 291 -1.06 14.28 -9.51
CA VAL A 291 -2.34 14.31 -10.24
C VAL A 291 -3.36 13.35 -9.62
N ILE A 292 -2.93 12.14 -9.24
CA ILE A 292 -3.82 11.20 -8.51
C ILE A 292 -4.34 11.79 -7.22
N LYS A 293 -3.48 12.49 -6.46
CA LYS A 293 -3.91 13.16 -5.22
C LYS A 293 -5.01 14.20 -5.50
N LEU A 294 -4.84 15.02 -6.51
CA LEU A 294 -5.85 16.02 -6.91
C LEU A 294 -7.19 15.37 -7.33
N TRP A 295 -7.14 14.25 -8.06
CA TRP A 295 -8.34 13.50 -8.42
C TRP A 295 -9.04 12.88 -7.19
N LEU A 296 -8.30 12.34 -6.23
CA LEU A 296 -8.87 11.79 -4.99
C LEU A 296 -9.47 12.90 -4.10
N GLU A 297 -8.86 14.09 -4.07
CA GLU A 297 -9.40 15.26 -3.37
C GLU A 297 -10.73 15.68 -3.97
N ALA A 298 -10.79 15.84 -5.29
CA ALA A 298 -12.02 16.17 -6.01
C ALA A 298 -13.11 15.09 -5.84
N PHE A 299 -12.73 13.81 -5.91
CA PHE A 299 -13.64 12.69 -5.69
C PHE A 299 -14.29 12.68 -4.31
N ARG A 300 -13.49 12.93 -3.25
CA ARG A 300 -14.00 13.01 -1.88
C ARG A 300 -15.13 14.05 -1.74
N GLU A 301 -14.99 15.18 -2.41
CA GLU A 301 -15.95 16.28 -2.36
C GLU A 301 -17.21 15.94 -3.15
N ILE A 302 -17.07 15.47 -4.39
CA ILE A 302 -18.23 15.21 -5.26
C ILE A 302 -19.05 14.00 -4.80
N ALA A 303 -18.37 12.94 -4.37
CA ALA A 303 -19.01 11.75 -3.78
C ALA A 303 -19.43 11.95 -2.33
N ASN A 304 -19.13 13.13 -1.74
CA ASN A 304 -19.46 13.50 -0.36
C ASN A 304 -19.15 12.38 0.65
N LEU A 305 -17.94 11.80 0.55
CA LEU A 305 -17.54 10.64 1.36
C LEU A 305 -17.56 10.98 2.85
N LYS A 306 -18.37 10.27 3.62
CA LYS A 306 -18.54 10.46 5.05
C LYS A 306 -18.40 9.17 5.83
N ASP A 307 -17.83 9.28 7.02
CA ASP A 307 -17.80 8.18 7.99
C ASP A 307 -19.20 7.96 8.64
N LYS A 308 -19.30 6.96 9.49
CA LYS A 308 -20.53 6.64 10.23
C LYS A 308 -21.04 7.76 11.15
N HIS A 309 -20.21 8.78 11.42
CA HIS A 309 -20.55 9.95 12.23
C HIS A 309 -20.87 11.19 11.37
N GLY A 310 -20.95 11.02 10.04
CA GLY A 310 -21.21 12.12 9.11
C GLY A 310 -20.02 13.03 8.85
N LYS A 311 -18.81 12.71 9.36
CA LYS A 311 -17.61 13.51 9.12
C LYS A 311 -17.00 13.19 7.76
N PRO A 312 -16.48 14.21 7.03
CA PRO A 312 -15.76 13.99 5.79
C PRO A 312 -14.62 12.99 5.96
N PHE A 313 -14.55 11.99 5.08
CA PHE A 313 -13.53 10.95 5.16
C PHE A 313 -12.28 11.30 4.34
N PRO A 314 -11.06 11.32 4.96
CA PRO A 314 -9.82 11.71 4.30
C PRO A 314 -9.25 10.57 3.44
N LEU A 315 -9.89 10.24 2.31
CA LEU A 315 -9.45 9.16 1.42
C LEU A 315 -8.07 9.45 0.84
N THR A 316 -7.17 8.45 0.94
CA THR A 316 -5.86 8.45 0.28
C THR A 316 -5.62 7.13 -0.45
N SER A 317 -4.83 7.15 -1.51
CA SER A 317 -4.48 5.93 -2.25
C SER A 317 -3.80 4.85 -1.39
N HIS A 318 -3.10 5.26 -0.33
CA HIS A 318 -2.45 4.32 0.59
C HIS A 318 -3.44 3.58 1.49
N MET A 319 -4.58 4.21 1.80
CA MET A 319 -5.66 3.54 2.55
C MET A 319 -6.27 2.37 1.77
N LEU A 320 -6.41 2.46 0.45
CA LEU A 320 -6.87 1.36 -0.40
C LEU A 320 -5.98 0.11 -0.21
N ARG A 321 -4.67 0.30 -0.22
CA ARG A 321 -3.70 -0.78 0.02
C ARG A 321 -3.81 -1.35 1.45
N ARG A 322 -3.92 -0.49 2.47
CA ARG A 322 -4.07 -0.92 3.86
C ARG A 322 -5.37 -1.69 4.07
N THR A 323 -6.45 -1.25 3.43
CA THR A 323 -7.74 -1.94 3.45
C THR A 323 -7.61 -3.33 2.84
N LYS A 324 -6.93 -3.48 1.69
CA LYS A 324 -6.66 -4.78 1.10
C LYS A 324 -5.87 -5.70 2.03
N ALA A 325 -4.80 -5.18 2.66
CA ALA A 325 -4.02 -5.94 3.64
C ALA A 325 -4.87 -6.42 4.82
N SER A 326 -5.74 -5.55 5.35
CA SER A 326 -6.65 -5.89 6.46
C SER A 326 -7.71 -6.91 6.05
N VAL A 327 -8.23 -6.81 4.81
CA VAL A 327 -9.18 -7.80 4.28
C VAL A 327 -8.51 -9.17 4.12
N MET A 328 -7.27 -9.22 3.61
CA MET A 328 -6.53 -10.48 3.52
C MET A 328 -6.25 -11.10 4.90
N ALA A 329 -5.83 -10.28 5.87
CA ALA A 329 -5.64 -10.73 7.25
C ALA A 329 -6.96 -11.20 7.89
N TYR A 330 -8.07 -10.55 7.56
CA TYR A 330 -9.42 -10.96 7.98
C TYR A 330 -9.84 -12.31 7.38
N CYS A 331 -9.45 -12.57 6.12
CA CYS A 331 -9.68 -13.85 5.44
C CYS A 331 -8.65 -14.93 5.86
N GLU A 332 -7.93 -14.72 6.95
CA GLU A 332 -6.94 -15.66 7.52
C GLU A 332 -5.82 -16.06 6.54
N VAL A 333 -5.53 -15.21 5.56
CA VAL A 333 -4.39 -15.44 4.65
C VAL A 333 -3.09 -15.38 5.43
N GLU A 334 -2.18 -16.29 5.14
CA GLU A 334 -0.87 -16.37 5.79
C GLU A 334 -0.06 -15.07 5.62
N ASP A 335 0.65 -14.68 6.68
CA ASP A 335 1.38 -13.40 6.73
C ASP A 335 2.45 -13.31 5.64
N GLU A 336 3.16 -14.39 5.37
CA GLU A 336 4.18 -14.50 4.33
C GLU A 336 3.57 -14.25 2.95
N TYR A 337 2.36 -14.76 2.73
CA TYR A 337 1.65 -14.56 1.48
C TYR A 337 1.16 -13.12 1.34
N ILE A 338 0.57 -12.53 2.41
CA ILE A 338 0.19 -11.11 2.43
C ILE A 338 1.41 -10.23 2.14
N ALA A 339 2.54 -10.51 2.78
CA ALA A 339 3.80 -9.80 2.56
C ALA A 339 4.28 -9.93 1.11
N ALA A 340 4.22 -11.14 0.54
CA ALA A 340 4.63 -11.40 -0.84
C ALA A 340 3.77 -10.62 -1.85
N VAL A 341 2.44 -10.70 -1.73
CA VAL A 341 1.48 -10.01 -2.61
C VAL A 341 1.63 -8.50 -2.53
N LEU A 342 1.77 -7.97 -1.32
CA LEU A 342 1.94 -6.54 -1.11
C LEU A 342 3.38 -6.06 -1.36
N GLY A 343 4.35 -6.96 -1.59
CA GLY A 343 5.76 -6.60 -1.75
C GLY A 343 6.35 -5.98 -0.47
N HIS A 344 6.00 -6.52 0.71
CA HIS A 344 6.63 -6.13 1.97
C HIS A 344 8.01 -6.77 2.09
N GLY A 345 8.98 -6.03 2.62
CA GLY A 345 10.32 -6.55 2.91
C GLY A 345 10.46 -7.19 4.29
N SER A 346 9.48 -6.97 5.18
CA SER A 346 9.41 -7.52 6.54
C SER A 346 7.97 -7.79 6.94
N LEU A 347 7.76 -8.63 7.93
CA LEU A 347 6.46 -8.94 8.51
C LEU A 347 6.00 -7.94 9.58
N ASP A 348 6.82 -6.96 9.94
CA ASP A 348 6.62 -6.05 11.09
C ASP A 348 5.26 -5.30 11.09
N MET A 349 4.69 -5.05 9.92
CA MET A 349 3.41 -4.36 9.78
C MET A 349 2.19 -5.29 9.87
N LEU A 350 2.37 -6.60 9.71
CA LEU A 350 1.27 -7.56 9.61
C LEU A 350 0.53 -7.77 10.93
N PRO A 351 1.19 -7.79 12.12
CA PRO A 351 0.48 -7.86 13.40
C PRO A 351 -0.54 -6.72 13.59
N HIS A 352 -0.25 -5.53 13.06
CA HIS A 352 -1.18 -4.40 13.15
C HIS A 352 -2.45 -4.59 12.31
N TYR A 353 -2.35 -5.25 11.16
CA TYR A 353 -3.52 -5.62 10.35
C TYR A 353 -4.35 -6.71 11.03
N ARG A 354 -3.69 -7.75 11.61
CA ARG A 354 -4.37 -8.82 12.34
C ARG A 354 -5.06 -8.34 13.59
N LYS A 355 -4.40 -7.50 14.40
CA LYS A 355 -5.02 -6.93 15.61
C LYS A 355 -6.32 -6.20 15.29
N ARG A 356 -6.35 -5.37 14.24
CA ARG A 356 -7.56 -4.70 13.80
C ARG A 356 -8.63 -5.65 13.26
N SER A 357 -8.21 -6.72 12.59
CA SER A 357 -9.13 -7.76 12.15
C SER A 357 -9.76 -8.47 13.34
N LEU A 358 -9.00 -8.81 14.38
CA LEU A 358 -9.48 -9.42 15.62
C LEU A 358 -10.42 -8.49 16.38
N GLU A 359 -10.07 -7.22 16.58
CA GLU A 359 -10.95 -6.22 17.23
C GLU A 359 -12.29 -6.06 16.48
N ARG A 360 -12.27 -6.18 15.15
CA ARG A 360 -13.48 -6.16 14.33
C ARG A 360 -14.27 -7.46 14.45
N LEU A 361 -13.60 -8.60 14.53
CA LEU A 361 -14.19 -9.91 14.77
C LEU A 361 -14.88 -9.97 16.14
N GLU A 362 -14.24 -9.50 17.19
CA GLU A 362 -14.80 -9.43 18.55
C GLU A 362 -16.08 -8.60 18.60
N LYS A 363 -16.12 -7.44 17.91
CA LYS A 363 -17.31 -6.61 17.79
C LYS A 363 -18.42 -7.21 16.90
N GLN A 364 -18.10 -8.16 16.06
CA GLN A 364 -19.03 -8.83 15.15
C GLN A 364 -19.47 -10.20 15.67
N ALA A 365 -18.84 -10.70 16.75
CA ALA A 365 -19.21 -11.96 17.40
C ALA A 365 -20.67 -12.00 17.86
N GLU A 366 -21.26 -10.83 18.07
CA GLU A 366 -22.67 -10.65 18.46
C GLU A 366 -23.69 -10.86 17.31
N THR A 367 -23.24 -11.02 16.07
CA THR A 367 -24.18 -11.08 14.92
C THR A 367 -23.78 -12.08 13.85
N LYS A 368 -24.38 -13.27 13.84
CA LYS A 368 -24.43 -14.29 12.75
C LYS A 368 -23.09 -14.85 12.27
N GLY A 369 -22.66 -15.95 12.87
CA GLY A 369 -21.39 -16.62 12.54
C GLY A 369 -21.50 -17.64 11.41
N TYR A 370 -20.41 -17.76 10.68
CA TYR A 370 -20.08 -18.95 9.88
C TYR A 370 -19.37 -19.97 10.76
N VAL A 371 -19.49 -21.23 10.41
CA VAL A 371 -18.78 -22.31 11.09
C VAL A 371 -17.67 -22.83 10.19
N ASP A 372 -16.46 -22.93 10.73
CA ASP A 372 -15.28 -23.46 10.03
C ASP A 372 -15.27 -25.01 10.03
N MET A 373 -14.24 -25.59 9.41
CA MET A 373 -14.10 -27.05 9.30
C MET A 373 -13.93 -27.76 10.66
N TYR A 374 -13.58 -27.05 11.72
CA TYR A 374 -13.44 -27.58 13.09
C TYR A 374 -14.71 -27.38 13.93
N GLY A 375 -15.78 -26.83 13.34
CA GLY A 375 -17.02 -26.52 14.07
C GLY A 375 -16.96 -25.27 14.93
N ARG A 376 -15.93 -24.41 14.76
CA ARG A 376 -15.79 -23.18 15.52
C ARG A 376 -16.59 -22.09 14.86
N VAL A 377 -17.37 -21.34 15.64
CA VAL A 377 -18.09 -20.17 15.16
C VAL A 377 -17.09 -19.11 14.72
N THR A 378 -17.16 -18.73 13.47
CA THR A 378 -16.37 -17.63 12.89
C THR A 378 -17.27 -16.44 12.65
N THR A 379 -16.89 -15.31 13.19
CA THR A 379 -17.70 -14.08 13.19
C THR A 379 -17.64 -13.37 11.84
N TYR A 380 -18.14 -14.00 10.79
CA TYR A 380 -18.23 -13.38 9.48
C TYR A 380 -19.67 -12.95 9.21
N LYS A 381 -19.92 -11.65 9.01
CA LYS A 381 -21.22 -11.18 8.53
C LYS A 381 -21.41 -11.60 7.09
N PRO A 382 -22.52 -12.27 6.72
CA PRO A 382 -22.92 -12.34 5.34
C PRO A 382 -23.11 -10.89 4.86
N ARG A 383 -22.37 -10.50 3.85
CA ARG A 383 -22.44 -9.16 3.28
C ARG A 383 -23.77 -9.00 2.57
N LYS A 384 -24.45 -7.89 2.81
CA LYS A 384 -25.61 -7.50 2.00
C LYS A 384 -25.16 -7.41 0.53
N GLN A 385 -26.00 -7.80 -0.38
CA GLN A 385 -25.82 -7.92 -1.85
C GLN A 385 -24.99 -6.81 -2.55
N ARG A 386 -24.85 -5.64 -1.94
CA ARG A 386 -24.13 -4.49 -2.49
C ARG A 386 -22.59 -4.60 -2.46
N TYR A 387 -22.02 -5.54 -1.73
CA TYR A 387 -20.57 -5.82 -1.72
C TYR A 387 -20.15 -6.91 -2.70
N GLU A 388 -21.10 -7.45 -3.46
CA GLU A 388 -20.86 -8.58 -4.35
C GLU A 388 -19.70 -8.32 -5.30
N LYS A 389 -19.59 -7.14 -5.89
CA LYS A 389 -18.51 -6.84 -6.86
C LYS A 389 -17.08 -6.91 -6.28
N LEU A 390 -16.85 -6.54 -5.03
CA LEU A 390 -15.54 -6.73 -4.36
C LEU A 390 -15.44 -8.10 -3.71
N ALA A 391 -16.57 -8.60 -3.18
CA ALA A 391 -16.69 -9.93 -2.61
C ALA A 391 -16.58 -11.00 -3.68
N ASP A 392 -17.11 -10.77 -4.89
CA ASP A 392 -17.04 -11.69 -6.04
C ASP A 392 -15.59 -11.90 -6.51
N LEU A 393 -14.72 -10.90 -6.33
CA LEU A 393 -13.28 -11.06 -6.50
C LEU A 393 -12.62 -11.93 -5.41
N MET A 394 -13.34 -12.27 -4.34
CA MET A 394 -12.80 -12.92 -3.14
C MET A 394 -13.67 -14.08 -2.59
N LYS A 395 -14.80 -14.34 -3.20
CA LYS A 395 -15.78 -15.32 -2.72
C LYS A 395 -16.32 -16.12 -3.88
N VAL A 396 -16.36 -17.43 -3.71
CA VAL A 396 -16.97 -18.35 -4.67
C VAL A 396 -17.98 -19.21 -3.91
N THR A 397 -19.23 -19.23 -4.37
CA THR A 397 -20.23 -20.18 -3.85
C THR A 397 -19.88 -21.58 -4.34
N THR A 398 -19.83 -22.54 -3.43
CA THR A 398 -19.59 -23.94 -3.73
C THR A 398 -20.83 -24.75 -3.39
N PRO A 399 -21.00 -25.97 -3.92
CA PRO A 399 -22.12 -26.82 -3.56
C PRO A 399 -22.22 -27.16 -2.06
N LEU A 400 -21.13 -26.98 -1.31
CA LEU A 400 -21.02 -27.33 0.11
C LEU A 400 -20.96 -26.11 1.05
N GLY A 401 -21.18 -24.90 0.54
CA GLY A 401 -21.06 -23.65 1.29
C GLY A 401 -20.30 -22.58 0.51
N GLU A 402 -19.65 -21.66 1.22
CA GLU A 402 -18.95 -20.53 0.62
C GLU A 402 -17.42 -20.67 0.69
N CYS A 403 -16.75 -20.40 -0.42
CA CYS A 403 -15.31 -20.31 -0.49
C CYS A 403 -14.86 -18.88 -0.25
N HIS A 404 -14.16 -18.64 0.86
CA HIS A 404 -13.55 -17.35 1.21
C HIS A 404 -12.07 -17.28 0.82
N ARG A 405 -11.63 -18.15 -0.09
CA ARG A 405 -10.29 -18.09 -0.65
C ARG A 405 -10.12 -16.78 -1.42
N PRO A 406 -9.12 -15.95 -1.09
CA PRO A 406 -8.85 -14.75 -1.84
C PRO A 406 -8.59 -15.07 -3.32
N SER A 407 -9.26 -14.40 -4.25
CA SER A 407 -9.11 -14.59 -5.70
C SER A 407 -7.65 -14.43 -6.19
N MET A 408 -6.86 -13.62 -5.47
CA MET A 408 -5.44 -13.42 -5.75
C MET A 408 -4.56 -14.66 -5.51
N LEU A 409 -5.08 -15.68 -4.80
CA LEU A 409 -4.42 -16.99 -4.66
C LEU A 409 -4.61 -17.87 -5.92
N GLY A 410 -5.26 -17.33 -6.96
CA GLY A 410 -5.63 -18.08 -8.15
C GLY A 410 -6.72 -19.11 -7.88
N ASP A 411 -7.07 -19.88 -8.92
CA ASP A 411 -8.06 -20.94 -8.82
C ASP A 411 -7.63 -22.03 -7.84
N CYS A 412 -8.63 -22.63 -7.18
CA CYS A 412 -8.37 -23.72 -6.26
C CYS A 412 -7.91 -24.96 -7.05
N GLN A 413 -6.69 -25.42 -6.77
CA GLN A 413 -6.13 -26.63 -7.39
C GLN A 413 -6.82 -27.93 -6.90
N TYR A 414 -7.56 -27.86 -5.80
CA TYR A 414 -8.17 -28.99 -5.14
C TYR A 414 -9.68 -28.98 -5.38
N ARG A 415 -10.13 -29.56 -6.48
CA ARG A 415 -11.56 -29.78 -6.71
C ARG A 415 -12.13 -30.70 -5.61
N TYR A 416 -13.26 -30.30 -5.02
CA TYR A 416 -13.99 -31.03 -3.97
C TYR A 416 -13.30 -31.21 -2.60
N ALA A 417 -12.13 -30.61 -2.36
CA ALA A 417 -11.47 -30.64 -1.05
C ALA A 417 -12.01 -29.57 -0.06
N CYS A 418 -13.17 -28.99 -0.33
CA CYS A 418 -13.75 -27.90 0.47
C CYS A 418 -14.00 -28.31 1.93
N LEU A 419 -14.35 -29.54 2.19
CA LEU A 419 -14.59 -30.03 3.56
C LEU A 419 -13.33 -29.95 4.45
N SER A 420 -12.15 -30.10 3.90
CA SER A 420 -10.87 -29.99 4.62
C SER A 420 -10.16 -28.65 4.40
N CYS A 421 -10.83 -27.65 3.80
CA CYS A 421 -10.23 -26.38 3.44
C CYS A 421 -10.43 -25.33 4.54
N THR A 422 -9.34 -24.63 4.92
CA THR A 422 -9.38 -23.54 5.90
C THR A 422 -10.12 -22.29 5.40
N HIS A 423 -10.31 -22.15 4.10
CA HIS A 423 -11.05 -21.03 3.50
C HIS A 423 -12.53 -21.32 3.30
N HIS A 424 -12.98 -22.56 3.51
CA HIS A 424 -14.38 -22.94 3.33
C HIS A 424 -15.20 -22.64 4.59
N ARG A 425 -16.37 -22.05 4.40
CA ARG A 425 -17.32 -21.66 5.46
C ARG A 425 -18.71 -22.19 5.13
N VAL A 426 -19.42 -22.51 6.17
CA VAL A 426 -20.83 -22.95 6.09
C VAL A 426 -21.71 -22.07 6.96
N THR A 427 -22.97 -21.98 6.63
CA THR A 427 -24.01 -21.24 7.33
C THR A 427 -25.16 -22.17 7.71
N GLU A 428 -26.15 -21.67 8.43
CA GLU A 428 -27.36 -22.43 8.76
C GLU A 428 -28.12 -22.90 7.52
N ALA A 429 -28.04 -22.15 6.41
CA ALA A 429 -28.67 -22.53 5.15
C ALA A 429 -28.08 -23.82 4.55
N ASP A 430 -26.84 -24.18 4.92
CA ASP A 430 -26.15 -25.37 4.41
C ASP A 430 -26.46 -26.63 5.25
N ILE A 431 -27.20 -26.52 6.38
CA ILE A 431 -27.51 -27.67 7.28
C ILE A 431 -28.18 -28.83 6.52
N PRO A 432 -29.20 -28.61 5.68
CA PRO A 432 -29.87 -29.74 4.98
C PRO A 432 -28.87 -30.50 4.08
N GLN A 433 -28.01 -29.79 3.37
CA GLN A 433 -26.99 -30.40 2.51
C GLN A 433 -25.94 -31.15 3.32
N LEU A 434 -25.44 -30.58 4.39
CA LEU A 434 -24.45 -31.22 5.27
C LEU A 434 -25.03 -32.50 5.91
N GLN A 435 -26.31 -32.52 6.27
CA GLN A 435 -27.00 -33.72 6.78
C GLN A 435 -27.19 -34.78 5.70
N ALA A 436 -27.43 -34.37 4.46
CA ALA A 436 -27.52 -35.31 3.34
C ALA A 436 -26.16 -35.94 3.05
N ASP A 437 -25.10 -35.13 3.04
CA ASP A 437 -23.72 -35.58 2.85
C ASP A 437 -23.26 -36.50 3.98
N GLN A 438 -23.61 -36.18 5.24
CA GLN A 438 -23.35 -37.02 6.40
C GLN A 438 -23.93 -38.44 6.20
N ARG A 439 -25.25 -38.51 5.87
CA ARG A 439 -25.91 -39.79 5.65
C ARG A 439 -25.31 -40.59 4.49
N GLN A 440 -24.94 -39.92 3.41
CA GLN A 440 -24.28 -40.55 2.28
C GLN A 440 -22.91 -41.10 2.64
N MET A 441 -22.12 -40.33 3.39
CA MET A 441 -20.78 -40.76 3.88
C MET A 441 -20.91 -41.95 4.85
N GLU A 442 -21.91 -41.98 5.71
CA GLU A 442 -22.18 -43.13 6.61
C GLU A 442 -22.48 -44.42 5.80
N LEU A 443 -23.30 -44.32 4.76
CA LEU A 443 -23.55 -45.45 3.85
C LEU A 443 -22.30 -45.88 3.09
N ASP A 444 -21.49 -44.93 2.63
CA ASP A 444 -20.27 -45.25 1.90
C ASP A 444 -19.19 -45.84 2.85
N LEU A 445 -19.19 -45.42 4.11
CA LEU A 445 -18.32 -45.99 5.16
C LEU A 445 -18.63 -47.44 5.40
N GLU A 446 -19.92 -47.81 5.54
CA GLU A 446 -20.36 -49.17 5.68
C GLU A 446 -20.01 -50.04 4.47
N ARG A 447 -20.21 -49.49 3.26
CA ARG A 447 -19.82 -50.20 2.01
C ARG A 447 -18.29 -50.44 1.96
N ALA A 448 -17.49 -49.44 2.35
CA ALA A 448 -16.05 -49.56 2.38
C ALA A 448 -15.55 -50.58 3.42
N ARG A 449 -16.24 -50.66 4.58
CA ARG A 449 -15.96 -51.67 5.61
C ARG A 449 -16.23 -53.10 5.13
N VAL A 450 -17.43 -53.30 4.53
CA VAL A 450 -17.82 -54.60 3.94
C VAL A 450 -16.83 -55.00 2.84
N ALA A 451 -16.36 -54.06 2.04
CA ALA A 451 -15.40 -54.29 0.97
C ALA A 451 -13.93 -54.37 1.47
N GLN A 452 -13.67 -54.27 2.78
CA GLN A 452 -12.33 -54.32 3.43
C GLN A 452 -11.36 -53.29 2.84
N GLN A 453 -11.82 -52.12 2.46
CA GLN A 453 -11.04 -51.02 1.88
C GLN A 453 -10.52 -50.08 2.99
N GLU A 454 -9.53 -50.47 3.76
CA GLU A 454 -9.04 -49.77 4.96
C GLU A 454 -8.68 -48.29 4.68
N ARG A 455 -7.99 -48.00 3.57
CA ARG A 455 -7.62 -46.63 3.20
C ARG A 455 -8.84 -45.76 2.96
N ARG A 456 -9.86 -46.30 2.29
CA ARG A 456 -11.11 -45.59 2.00
C ARG A 456 -11.93 -45.40 3.29
N VAL A 457 -11.93 -46.37 4.18
CA VAL A 457 -12.54 -46.26 5.52
C VAL A 457 -11.94 -45.08 6.29
N THR A 458 -10.61 -44.99 6.36
CA THR A 458 -9.89 -43.94 7.09
C THR A 458 -10.22 -42.53 6.49
N GLU A 459 -10.25 -42.43 5.17
CA GLU A 459 -10.54 -41.17 4.48
C GLU A 459 -11.99 -40.71 4.70
N ILE A 460 -12.97 -41.61 4.57
CA ILE A 460 -14.37 -41.29 4.82
C ILE A 460 -14.60 -40.92 6.28
N GLN A 461 -13.99 -41.64 7.24
CA GLN A 461 -14.08 -41.31 8.67
C GLN A 461 -13.58 -39.87 8.94
N ARG A 462 -12.45 -39.48 8.38
CA ARG A 462 -11.94 -38.13 8.49
C ARG A 462 -12.87 -37.07 7.93
N LEU A 463 -13.47 -37.31 6.76
CA LEU A 463 -14.43 -36.37 6.16
C LEU A 463 -15.71 -36.29 6.98
N LEU A 464 -16.20 -37.41 7.49
CA LEU A 464 -17.38 -37.50 8.35
C LEU A 464 -17.17 -36.69 9.65
N GLU A 465 -15.99 -36.78 10.26
CA GLU A 465 -15.63 -35.98 11.43
C GLU A 465 -15.72 -34.47 11.14
N LEU A 466 -15.22 -34.03 10.00
CA LEU A 466 -15.29 -32.62 9.59
C LEU A 466 -16.72 -32.13 9.36
N VAL A 467 -17.59 -32.97 8.78
CA VAL A 467 -19.02 -32.66 8.61
C VAL A 467 -19.71 -32.60 9.97
N ASN A 468 -19.45 -33.56 10.85
CA ASN A 468 -20.00 -33.60 12.20
C ASN A 468 -19.60 -32.39 13.04
N ASN A 469 -18.35 -31.94 12.94
CA ASN A 469 -17.86 -30.74 13.61
C ASN A 469 -18.64 -29.50 13.15
N ARG A 470 -18.86 -29.35 11.82
CA ARG A 470 -19.65 -28.24 11.29
C ARG A 470 -21.10 -28.25 11.77
N LEU A 471 -21.76 -29.40 11.70
CA LEU A 471 -23.16 -29.54 12.17
C LEU A 471 -23.28 -29.23 13.66
N ARG A 472 -22.30 -29.66 14.49
CA ARG A 472 -22.26 -29.33 15.92
C ARG A 472 -22.12 -27.84 16.15
N GLY A 473 -21.15 -27.18 15.47
CA GLY A 473 -20.93 -25.73 15.59
C GLY A 473 -22.14 -24.90 15.12
N LEU A 474 -22.86 -25.35 14.06
CA LEU A 474 -24.08 -24.71 13.61
C LEU A 474 -25.22 -24.81 14.63
N LYS A 475 -25.36 -26.00 15.30
CA LYS A 475 -26.34 -26.19 16.37
C LYS A 475 -26.02 -25.32 17.61
N GLU A 476 -24.76 -25.20 17.98
CA GLU A 476 -24.35 -24.31 19.06
C GLU A 476 -24.66 -22.85 18.72
N LEU A 477 -24.42 -22.44 17.46
CA LEU A 477 -24.75 -21.11 16.99
C LEU A 477 -26.26 -20.82 17.08
N GLN A 478 -27.12 -21.79 16.73
CA GLN A 478 -28.57 -21.66 16.85
C GLN A 478 -29.01 -21.46 18.31
N LYS A 479 -28.47 -22.27 19.23
CA LYS A 479 -28.77 -22.11 20.66
C LYS A 479 -28.44 -20.74 21.22
N VAL A 480 -27.22 -20.24 20.91
CA VAL A 480 -26.80 -18.88 21.36
C VAL A 480 -27.72 -17.80 20.82
N ARG A 481 -28.26 -18.00 19.62
CA ARG A 481 -29.23 -17.03 19.05
C ARG A 481 -30.58 -17.06 19.72
N GLU A 482 -31.08 -18.25 20.02
CA GLU A 482 -32.36 -18.43 20.72
C GLU A 482 -32.26 -17.83 22.13
N GLU A 483 -31.15 -18.07 22.85
CA GLU A 483 -30.88 -17.50 24.15
C GLU A 483 -30.84 -15.94 24.11
N ASN A 484 -30.11 -15.36 23.16
CA ASN A 484 -30.04 -13.90 23.00
C ASN A 484 -31.38 -13.25 22.56
N GLN A 485 -32.27 -14.00 21.89
CA GLN A 485 -33.60 -13.50 21.54
C GLN A 485 -34.54 -13.51 22.76
N HIS A 486 -34.38 -14.45 23.70
CA HIS A 486 -35.13 -14.51 24.93
C HIS A 486 -34.69 -13.46 25.97
N GLU A 487 -33.42 -13.03 25.95
CA GLU A 487 -32.94 -11.94 26.83
C GLU A 487 -33.30 -10.53 26.31
N SER A 488 -33.71 -10.42 25.04
CA SER A 488 -34.04 -9.13 24.38
C SER A 488 -35.57 -8.90 24.26
N ALA A 489 -36.40 -9.85 24.69
CA ALA A 489 -37.85 -9.79 24.74
C ALA A 489 -38.34 -9.63 26.18
#